data_feb05002ab77d8e168c0ad1c53e65e1d
#
_entry.id   feb05002ab77d8e168c0ad1c53e65e1d
#
_cell.length_a   1.000
_cell.length_b   1.000
_cell.length_c   1.000
_cell.angle_alpha   90.00
_cell.angle_beta   90.00
_cell.angle_gamma   90.00
#
_symmetry.space_group_name_H-M   'P 1'
#
loop_
_entity.id
_entity.type
_entity.pdbx_description
1 polymer ?
#
loop_
_entity_poly.entity_id
_entity_poly.type
_entity_poly.pdbx_seq_one_letter_code
_entity_poly.pdbx_strand_id
1 'polypeptide(L)'
;MSSAHVYLRLPKGRTIEDIPEGVLEDCAQLVKANSIQGNKVNDVDVVYTPWQNLKKTASMDVGQVGFHNPRMVRTVKVEKRINDIINQLNRTKVERQPDLKAEREAVNAAERSERKQQFREKKRQEELERLQREKQAELRSYKNLMVAEKMTSNKEIASTTKSLQELEEDFM
;
A
#
# COMPACT_ATOMS: atom_id res chain seq x y z
N MET A 1 -19.08 -11.03 30.21
CA MET A 1 -18.32 -9.96 30.89
C MET A 1 -18.49 -8.69 30.12
N SER A 2 -18.67 -7.52 30.77
CA SER A 2 -18.70 -6.25 30.06
C SER A 2 -17.35 -5.95 29.43
N SER A 3 -17.32 -5.38 28.22
CA SER A 3 -16.09 -5.08 27.49
C SER A 3 -16.03 -3.61 27.11
N ALA A 4 -14.84 -3.04 27.14
CA ALA A 4 -14.54 -1.76 26.51
C ALA A 4 -13.98 -2.03 25.10
N HIS A 5 -14.19 -1.07 24.21
CA HIS A 5 -13.68 -1.15 22.85
C HIS A 5 -12.58 -0.10 22.67
N VAL A 6 -11.38 -0.58 22.36
CA VAL A 6 -10.21 0.25 22.07
C VAL A 6 -9.80 0.01 20.62
N TYR A 7 -9.56 1.09 19.89
CA TYR A 7 -9.16 1.03 18.48
C TYR A 7 -7.77 1.63 18.33
N LEU A 8 -6.82 0.81 17.91
CA LEU A 8 -5.47 1.25 17.56
C LEU A 8 -5.42 1.63 16.07
N ARG A 9 -5.04 2.86 15.78
CA ARG A 9 -4.81 3.32 14.41
C ARG A 9 -3.35 3.06 14.02
N LEU A 10 -3.12 2.10 13.15
CA LEU A 10 -1.80 1.79 12.64
C LEU A 10 -1.43 2.73 11.48
N PRO A 11 -0.16 3.10 11.33
CA PRO A 11 0.34 3.79 10.16
C PRO A 11 0.10 2.98 8.87
N LYS A 12 -0.02 3.67 7.73
CA LYS A 12 -0.24 3.04 6.42
C LYS A 12 0.87 2.00 6.14
N GLY A 13 0.46 0.80 5.75
CA GLY A 13 1.37 -0.31 5.45
C GLY A 13 1.78 -1.17 6.64
N ARG A 14 1.33 -0.85 7.86
CA ARG A 14 1.53 -1.69 9.03
C ARG A 14 0.36 -2.65 9.23
N THR A 15 0.67 -3.84 9.70
CA THR A 15 -0.29 -4.91 9.97
C THR A 15 -0.42 -5.18 11.47
N ILE A 16 -1.34 -6.04 11.84
CA ILE A 16 -1.54 -6.49 13.22
C ILE A 16 -0.28 -7.15 13.81
N GLU A 17 0.60 -7.68 12.95
CA GLU A 17 1.84 -8.34 13.34
C GLU A 17 2.96 -7.36 13.67
N ASP A 18 2.84 -6.14 13.15
CA ASP A 18 3.81 -5.07 13.37
C ASP A 18 3.55 -4.26 14.66
N ILE A 19 2.55 -4.64 15.46
CA ILE A 19 2.22 -3.93 16.70
C ILE A 19 3.31 -4.18 17.74
N PRO A 20 3.98 -3.13 18.26
CA PRO A 20 4.94 -3.29 19.33
C PRO A 20 4.26 -3.86 20.58
N GLU A 21 4.96 -4.75 21.28
CA GLU A 21 4.44 -5.42 22.48
C GLU A 21 3.98 -4.42 23.55
N GLY A 22 4.74 -3.36 23.80
CA GLY A 22 4.37 -2.33 24.78
C GLY A 22 3.09 -1.58 24.41
N VAL A 23 2.86 -1.30 23.12
CA VAL A 23 1.61 -0.68 22.67
C VAL A 23 0.42 -1.62 22.81
N LEU A 24 0.65 -2.91 22.56
CA LEU A 24 -0.39 -3.93 22.73
C LEU A 24 -0.75 -4.09 24.22
N GLU A 25 0.25 -4.07 25.11
CA GLU A 25 0.05 -4.08 26.57
C GLU A 25 -0.74 -2.86 27.04
N ASP A 26 -0.38 -1.65 26.60
CA ASP A 26 -1.09 -0.42 26.93
C ASP A 26 -2.56 -0.49 26.51
N CYS A 27 -2.83 -0.96 25.30
CA CYS A 27 -4.20 -1.15 24.80
C CYS A 27 -4.96 -2.18 25.64
N ALA A 28 -4.34 -3.29 25.98
CA ALA A 28 -4.96 -4.35 26.78
C ALA A 28 -5.26 -3.88 28.21
N GLN A 29 -4.33 -3.14 28.84
CA GLN A 29 -4.53 -2.51 30.14
C GLN A 29 -5.67 -1.50 30.12
N LEU A 30 -5.77 -0.72 29.03
CA LEU A 30 -6.85 0.27 28.86
C LEU A 30 -8.21 -0.42 28.74
N VAL A 31 -8.32 -1.51 27.99
CA VAL A 31 -9.55 -2.33 27.88
C VAL A 31 -9.95 -2.88 29.24
N LYS A 32 -8.99 -3.47 29.97
CA LYS A 32 -9.23 -4.01 31.32
C LYS A 32 -9.70 -2.95 32.27
N ALA A 33 -9.05 -1.80 32.31
CA ALA A 33 -9.36 -0.71 33.23
C ALA A 33 -10.75 -0.10 33.01
N ASN A 34 -11.22 -0.08 31.75
CA ASN A 34 -12.53 0.45 31.37
C ASN A 34 -13.65 -0.60 31.33
N SER A 35 -13.35 -1.86 31.60
CA SER A 35 -14.36 -2.90 31.78
C SER A 35 -14.95 -2.86 33.18
N ILE A 36 -16.27 -2.84 33.33
CA ILE A 36 -16.95 -2.78 34.62
C ILE A 36 -16.60 -3.98 35.51
N GLN A 37 -16.55 -5.16 34.92
CA GLN A 37 -16.23 -6.43 35.60
C GLN A 37 -14.74 -6.75 35.52
N GLY A 38 -14.13 -6.59 34.35
CA GLY A 38 -12.72 -6.94 34.10
C GLY A 38 -11.72 -6.13 34.91
N ASN A 39 -12.09 -4.89 35.31
CA ASN A 39 -11.25 -4.05 36.17
C ASN A 39 -11.01 -4.67 37.57
N LYS A 40 -11.97 -5.46 38.06
CA LYS A 40 -11.94 -6.07 39.42
C LYS A 40 -11.38 -7.49 39.43
N VAL A 41 -11.26 -8.13 38.28
CA VAL A 41 -10.83 -9.53 38.15
C VAL A 41 -9.40 -9.56 37.64
N ASN A 42 -8.57 -10.46 38.20
CA ASN A 42 -7.26 -10.77 37.68
C ASN A 42 -7.36 -11.80 36.55
N ASP A 43 -6.30 -11.98 35.80
CA ASP A 43 -6.19 -12.98 34.74
C ASP A 43 -7.32 -12.88 33.70
N VAL A 44 -7.43 -11.72 33.07
CA VAL A 44 -8.44 -11.44 32.03
C VAL A 44 -7.81 -11.59 30.67
N ASP A 45 -8.47 -12.34 29.80
CA ASP A 45 -8.11 -12.45 28.40
C ASP A 45 -8.72 -11.30 27.60
N VAL A 46 -7.87 -10.50 26.97
CA VAL A 46 -8.25 -9.42 26.06
C VAL A 46 -8.04 -9.90 24.63
N VAL A 47 -9.07 -9.84 23.84
CA VAL A 47 -9.02 -10.24 22.44
C VAL A 47 -8.80 -9.02 21.54
N TYR A 48 -8.01 -9.19 20.49
CA TYR A 48 -7.79 -8.17 19.48
C TYR A 48 -7.81 -8.77 18.07
N THR A 49 -8.23 -7.99 17.10
CA THR A 49 -8.45 -8.45 15.74
C THR A 49 -8.41 -7.26 14.78
N PRO A 50 -8.10 -7.46 13.47
CA PRO A 50 -8.25 -6.39 12.48
C PRO A 50 -9.69 -5.86 12.43
N TRP A 51 -9.84 -4.58 12.19
CA TRP A 51 -11.14 -3.91 12.14
C TRP A 51 -12.13 -4.58 11.16
N GLN A 52 -11.66 -5.05 10.01
CA GLN A 52 -12.49 -5.72 8.99
C GLN A 52 -13.09 -7.05 9.49
N ASN A 53 -12.51 -7.65 10.53
CA ASN A 53 -13.02 -8.89 11.11
C ASN A 53 -14.16 -8.67 12.11
N LEU A 54 -14.47 -7.43 12.49
CA LEU A 54 -15.54 -7.11 13.39
C LEU A 54 -16.90 -7.29 12.68
N LYS A 55 -17.82 -8.00 13.33
CA LYS A 55 -19.17 -8.23 12.87
C LYS A 55 -20.18 -7.61 13.83
N LYS A 56 -21.05 -6.74 13.31
CA LYS A 56 -22.20 -6.19 14.04
C LYS A 56 -23.48 -6.55 13.28
N THR A 57 -24.43 -7.16 13.95
CA THR A 57 -25.76 -7.48 13.41
C THR A 57 -26.82 -6.69 14.20
N ALA A 58 -27.96 -6.47 13.57
CA ALA A 58 -29.08 -5.75 14.20
C ALA A 58 -29.64 -6.49 15.44
N SER A 59 -29.44 -7.80 15.53
CA SER A 59 -29.85 -8.63 16.65
C SER A 59 -28.90 -8.62 17.86
N MET A 60 -27.76 -7.96 17.74
CA MET A 60 -26.79 -7.87 18.84
C MET A 60 -27.09 -6.69 19.74
N ASP A 61 -26.93 -6.89 21.04
CA ASP A 61 -27.11 -5.86 22.05
C ASP A 61 -26.14 -4.67 21.84
N VAL A 62 -26.48 -3.56 22.46
CA VAL A 62 -25.62 -2.36 22.44
C VAL A 62 -24.27 -2.71 23.06
N GLY A 63 -23.18 -2.40 22.34
CA GLY A 63 -21.82 -2.73 22.77
C GLY A 63 -21.38 -4.16 22.48
N GLN A 64 -22.25 -5.07 22.06
CA GLN A 64 -21.89 -6.42 21.65
C GLN A 64 -21.32 -6.41 20.24
N VAL A 65 -20.19 -7.12 20.02
CA VAL A 65 -19.53 -7.29 18.75
C VAL A 65 -19.14 -8.75 18.57
N GLY A 66 -19.32 -9.27 17.36
CA GLY A 66 -18.85 -10.60 16.97
C GLY A 66 -17.69 -10.51 15.99
N PHE A 67 -17.28 -11.65 15.48
CA PHE A 67 -16.19 -11.78 14.51
C PHE A 67 -16.66 -12.54 13.27
N HIS A 68 -16.17 -12.14 12.10
CA HIS A 68 -16.42 -12.88 10.85
C HIS A 68 -15.60 -14.17 10.80
N ASN A 69 -14.33 -14.08 11.16
CA ASN A 69 -13.39 -15.21 11.17
C ASN A 69 -12.73 -15.33 12.56
N PRO A 70 -13.05 -16.41 13.33
CA PRO A 70 -12.44 -16.62 14.64
C PRO A 70 -10.92 -16.83 14.59
N ARG A 71 -10.38 -17.33 13.46
CA ARG A 71 -8.93 -17.57 13.30
C ARG A 71 -8.10 -16.28 13.25
N MET A 72 -8.74 -15.16 12.92
CA MET A 72 -8.09 -13.85 12.91
C MET A 72 -8.12 -13.13 14.26
N VAL A 73 -8.74 -13.74 15.26
CA VAL A 73 -8.80 -13.22 16.63
C VAL A 73 -7.58 -13.71 17.39
N ARG A 74 -6.85 -12.78 17.99
CA ARG A 74 -5.72 -13.06 18.86
C ARG A 74 -6.06 -12.67 20.30
N THR A 75 -5.39 -13.28 21.24
CA THR A 75 -5.67 -13.09 22.68
C THR A 75 -4.39 -12.67 23.36
N VAL A 76 -4.51 -11.68 24.25
CA VAL A 76 -3.47 -11.27 25.21
C VAL A 76 -4.01 -11.43 26.60
N LYS A 77 -3.24 -12.11 27.45
CA LYS A 77 -3.58 -12.30 28.85
C LYS A 77 -3.07 -11.11 29.66
N VAL A 78 -3.97 -10.52 30.43
CA VAL A 78 -3.66 -9.42 31.36
C VAL A 78 -3.86 -9.90 32.79
N GLU A 79 -2.75 -10.15 33.48
CA GLU A 79 -2.80 -10.68 34.86
C GLU A 79 -3.41 -9.67 35.83
N LYS A 80 -2.80 -8.51 35.95
CA LYS A 80 -3.22 -7.46 36.89
C LYS A 80 -3.30 -6.11 36.21
N ARG A 81 -4.09 -5.22 36.78
CA ARG A 81 -4.12 -3.81 36.40
C ARG A 81 -2.83 -3.14 36.81
N ILE A 82 -2.15 -2.47 35.89
CA ILE A 82 -0.93 -1.67 36.10
C ILE A 82 -1.34 -0.20 36.15
N ASN A 83 -1.35 0.37 37.35
CA ASN A 83 -1.80 1.75 37.56
C ASN A 83 -0.90 2.77 36.85
N ASP A 84 0.40 2.52 36.76
CA ASP A 84 1.34 3.44 36.11
C ASP A 84 1.01 3.63 34.62
N ILE A 85 0.74 2.55 33.90
CA ILE A 85 0.29 2.60 32.50
C ILE A 85 -1.02 3.38 32.38
N ILE A 86 -2.01 3.08 33.22
CA ILE A 86 -3.31 3.74 33.19
C ILE A 86 -3.18 5.23 33.52
N ASN A 87 -2.35 5.59 34.50
CA ASN A 87 -2.12 6.99 34.85
C ASN A 87 -1.42 7.75 33.73
N GLN A 88 -0.46 7.14 33.05
CA GLN A 88 0.20 7.72 31.88
C GLN A 88 -0.79 7.95 30.74
N LEU A 89 -1.61 6.95 30.41
CA LEU A 89 -2.64 7.07 29.38
C LEU A 89 -3.68 8.16 29.72
N ASN A 90 -4.09 8.25 30.99
CA ASN A 90 -5.00 9.28 31.43
C ASN A 90 -4.41 10.71 31.36
N ARG A 91 -3.10 10.87 31.58
CA ARG A 91 -2.42 12.18 31.43
C ARG A 91 -2.36 12.63 29.98
N THR A 92 -2.25 11.70 29.05
CA THR A 92 -2.18 11.97 27.62
C THR A 92 -3.55 11.93 26.91
N LYS A 93 -4.62 11.64 27.68
CA LYS A 93 -5.98 11.57 27.16
C LYS A 93 -6.42 12.92 26.59
N VAL A 94 -6.90 12.91 25.36
CA VAL A 94 -7.51 14.07 24.71
C VAL A 94 -8.93 13.68 24.29
N GLU A 95 -9.90 14.39 24.82
CA GLU A 95 -11.30 14.20 24.41
C GLU A 95 -11.62 15.10 23.21
N ARG A 96 -12.10 14.48 22.14
CA ARG A 96 -12.51 15.16 20.91
C ARG A 96 -13.87 14.62 20.48
N GLN A 97 -14.63 15.46 19.81
CA GLN A 97 -15.85 15.08 19.10
C GLN A 97 -15.62 15.33 17.59
N PRO A 98 -14.80 14.50 16.92
CA PRO A 98 -14.52 14.69 15.51
C PRO A 98 -15.73 14.33 14.65
N ASP A 99 -15.87 15.01 13.51
CA ASP A 99 -16.76 14.54 12.45
C ASP A 99 -16.11 13.36 11.72
N LEU A 100 -16.37 12.16 12.22
CA LEU A 100 -15.80 10.92 11.69
C LEU A 100 -16.18 10.66 10.23
N LYS A 101 -17.32 11.18 9.78
CA LYS A 101 -17.78 11.08 8.41
C LYS A 101 -16.91 11.93 7.48
N ALA A 102 -16.66 13.18 7.87
CA ALA A 102 -15.80 14.09 7.10
C ALA A 102 -14.35 13.60 7.07
N GLU A 103 -13.81 13.13 8.20
CA GLU A 103 -12.46 12.52 8.25
C GLU A 103 -12.34 11.32 7.30
N ARG A 104 -13.30 10.41 7.33
CA ARG A 104 -13.32 9.24 6.46
C ARG A 104 -13.40 9.63 4.99
N GLU A 105 -14.25 10.62 4.66
CA GLU A 105 -14.39 11.09 3.30
C GLU A 105 -13.12 11.75 2.78
N ALA A 106 -12.44 12.54 3.61
CA ALA A 106 -11.15 13.14 3.28
C ALA A 106 -10.07 12.07 2.99
N VAL A 107 -9.97 11.03 3.82
CA VAL A 107 -9.04 9.91 3.61
C VAL A 107 -9.37 9.16 2.31
N ASN A 108 -10.64 8.83 2.10
CA ASN A 108 -11.09 8.14 0.88
C ASN A 108 -10.84 8.98 -0.39
N ALA A 109 -10.99 10.30 -0.30
CA ALA A 109 -10.71 11.21 -1.41
C ALA A 109 -9.21 11.26 -1.73
N ALA A 110 -8.36 11.31 -0.69
CA ALA A 110 -6.91 11.28 -0.83
C ALA A 110 -6.44 9.95 -1.48
N GLU A 111 -6.95 8.82 -1.02
CA GLU A 111 -6.63 7.49 -1.60
C GLU A 111 -7.08 7.37 -3.06
N ARG A 112 -8.27 7.87 -3.40
CA ARG A 112 -8.75 7.91 -4.78
C ARG A 112 -7.85 8.77 -5.67
N SER A 113 -7.41 9.93 -5.16
CA SER A 113 -6.50 10.82 -5.87
C SER A 113 -5.14 10.16 -6.13
N GLU A 114 -4.56 9.56 -5.09
CA GLU A 114 -3.28 8.84 -5.18
C GLU A 114 -3.35 7.69 -6.19
N ARG A 115 -4.39 6.86 -6.12
CA ARG A 115 -4.59 5.77 -7.07
C ARG A 115 -4.76 6.27 -8.51
N LYS A 116 -5.45 7.41 -8.70
CA LYS A 116 -5.61 8.03 -10.02
C LYS A 116 -4.27 8.54 -10.56
N GLN A 117 -3.42 9.12 -9.72
CA GLN A 117 -2.07 9.55 -10.10
C GLN A 117 -1.19 8.36 -10.50
N GLN A 118 -1.15 7.31 -9.68
CA GLN A 118 -0.38 6.09 -9.97
C GLN A 118 -0.81 5.46 -11.29
N PHE A 119 -2.12 5.40 -11.55
CA PHE A 119 -2.65 4.87 -12.81
C PHE A 119 -2.23 5.71 -14.02
N ARG A 120 -2.28 7.04 -13.90
CA ARG A 120 -1.82 7.96 -14.96
C ARG A 120 -0.34 7.82 -15.24
N GLU A 121 0.45 7.70 -14.19
CA GLU A 121 1.90 7.56 -14.30
C GLU A 121 2.29 6.23 -14.95
N LYS A 122 1.66 5.13 -14.51
CA LYS A 122 1.84 3.82 -15.13
C LYS A 122 1.50 3.85 -16.63
N LYS A 123 0.36 4.44 -17.00
CA LYS A 123 -0.04 4.58 -18.40
C LYS A 123 0.97 5.40 -19.22
N ARG A 124 1.52 6.48 -18.64
CA ARG A 124 2.54 7.29 -19.28
C ARG A 124 3.84 6.52 -19.49
N GLN A 125 4.25 5.73 -18.51
CA GLN A 125 5.42 4.88 -18.63
C GLN A 125 5.24 3.80 -19.71
N GLU A 126 4.11 3.12 -19.73
CA GLU A 126 3.77 2.13 -20.76
C GLU A 126 3.79 2.74 -22.17
N GLU A 127 3.27 3.97 -22.32
CA GLU A 127 3.29 4.69 -23.59
C GLU A 127 4.71 5.06 -24.03
N LEU A 128 5.55 5.54 -23.10
CA LEU A 128 6.96 5.83 -23.38
C LEU A 128 7.73 4.57 -23.78
N GLU A 129 7.53 3.46 -23.08
CA GLU A 129 8.15 2.18 -23.44
C GLU A 129 7.71 1.71 -24.82
N ARG A 130 6.41 1.85 -25.14
CA ARG A 130 5.90 1.52 -26.48
C ARG A 130 6.59 2.35 -27.56
N LEU A 131 6.66 3.68 -27.39
CA LEU A 131 7.34 4.57 -28.32
C LEU A 131 8.83 4.24 -28.47
N GLN A 132 9.50 3.89 -27.39
CA GLN A 132 10.91 3.46 -27.45
C GLN A 132 11.07 2.15 -28.22
N ARG A 133 10.19 1.17 -28.00
CA ARG A 133 10.20 -0.10 -28.76
C ARG A 133 9.91 0.14 -30.25
N GLU A 134 8.96 1.01 -30.59
CA GLU A 134 8.67 1.37 -31.97
C GLU A 134 9.88 2.04 -32.65
N LYS A 135 10.53 3.00 -31.99
CA LYS A 135 11.77 3.64 -32.49
C LYS A 135 12.90 2.64 -32.69
N GLN A 136 13.09 1.73 -31.73
CA GLN A 136 14.11 0.68 -31.87
C GLN A 136 13.79 -0.30 -33.00
N ALA A 137 12.51 -0.67 -33.17
CA ALA A 137 12.07 -1.52 -34.26
C ALA A 137 12.28 -0.83 -35.63
N GLU A 138 11.98 0.48 -35.71
CA GLU A 138 12.21 1.28 -36.91
C GLU A 138 13.71 1.36 -37.26
N LEU A 139 14.58 1.61 -36.26
CA LEU A 139 16.03 1.60 -36.45
C LEU A 139 16.53 0.23 -36.91
N ARG A 140 16.04 -0.87 -36.33
CA ARG A 140 16.43 -2.25 -36.71
C ARG A 140 15.89 -2.66 -38.09
N SER A 141 14.78 -2.07 -38.53
CA SER A 141 14.15 -2.42 -39.81
C SER A 141 14.95 -1.91 -41.01
N TYR A 142 15.96 -1.07 -40.81
CA TYR A 142 16.77 -0.44 -41.87
C TYR A 142 15.97 0.24 -42.99
N LYS A 143 14.67 0.49 -42.77
CA LYS A 143 13.77 1.08 -43.77
C LYS A 143 14.32 2.39 -44.34
N ASN A 144 14.92 3.23 -43.48
CA ASN A 144 15.47 4.51 -43.89
C ASN A 144 16.80 4.38 -44.68
N LEU A 145 17.48 3.24 -44.60
CA LEU A 145 18.70 2.90 -45.37
C LEU A 145 18.37 2.23 -46.70
N MET A 146 17.20 1.61 -46.79
CA MET A 146 16.71 0.89 -47.97
C MET A 146 15.78 1.73 -48.86
N VAL A 147 15.83 3.06 -48.76
CA VAL A 147 15.09 3.94 -49.67
C VAL A 147 15.80 3.95 -51.00
N ALA A 148 15.04 3.67 -52.09
CA ALA A 148 15.59 3.52 -53.43
C ALA A 148 16.44 4.73 -53.90
N GLU A 149 16.15 5.94 -53.41
CA GLU A 149 16.91 7.16 -53.70
C GLU A 149 18.31 7.17 -53.06
N LYS A 150 18.56 6.36 -52.04
CA LYS A 150 19.87 6.23 -51.34
C LYS A 150 20.63 4.96 -51.74
N MET A 151 20.01 4.10 -52.53
CA MET A 151 20.61 2.84 -53.02
C MET A 151 21.29 3.10 -54.36
N THR A 152 22.61 3.10 -54.36
CA THR A 152 23.39 3.04 -55.61
C THR A 152 23.55 1.59 -56.04
N SER A 153 23.15 1.26 -57.24
CA SER A 153 23.32 -0.10 -57.76
C SER A 153 24.80 -0.31 -58.15
N ASN A 154 25.30 -1.55 -58.04
CA ASN A 154 26.63 -1.92 -58.48
C ASN A 154 26.89 -1.60 -59.98
N LYS A 155 25.83 -1.51 -60.79
CA LYS A 155 25.90 -1.04 -62.19
C LYS A 155 26.22 0.45 -62.31
N GLU A 156 25.68 1.27 -61.44
CA GLU A 156 25.95 2.72 -61.40
C GLU A 156 27.34 3.01 -60.89
N ILE A 157 27.81 2.24 -59.91
CA ILE A 157 29.20 2.33 -59.40
C ILE A 157 30.20 1.92 -60.47
N ALA A 158 29.92 0.88 -61.26
CA ALA A 158 30.78 0.41 -62.33
C ALA A 158 30.78 1.34 -63.58
N SER A 159 29.74 2.15 -63.76
CA SER A 159 29.64 3.14 -64.86
C SER A 159 30.32 4.49 -64.57
N THR A 160 30.47 4.83 -63.28
CA THR A 160 31.33 5.94 -62.88
C THR A 160 32.77 5.51 -62.96
N THR A 161 33.51 6.07 -63.85
CA THR A 161 34.95 5.83 -64.21
C THR A 161 35.90 6.03 -63.02
N LYS A 162 35.76 5.23 -62.00
CA LYS A 162 36.78 5.05 -60.96
C LYS A 162 37.66 3.90 -61.37
N SER A 163 38.98 4.10 -61.38
CA SER A 163 39.94 3.04 -61.56
C SER A 163 39.79 1.96 -60.48
N LEU A 164 40.10 0.71 -60.77
CA LEU A 164 40.06 -0.35 -59.79
C LEU A 164 40.85 -0.03 -58.51
N GLN A 165 41.89 0.77 -58.61
CA GLN A 165 42.66 1.25 -57.47
C GLN A 165 41.93 2.23 -56.54
N GLU A 166 41.11 3.11 -57.06
CA GLU A 166 40.27 4.01 -56.26
C GLU A 166 39.12 3.30 -55.53
N LEU A 167 38.67 2.15 -56.09
CA LEU A 167 37.66 1.29 -55.46
C LEU A 167 38.22 0.44 -54.32
N GLU A 168 39.50 0.10 -54.35
CA GLU A 168 40.19 -0.62 -53.28
C GLU A 168 40.52 0.30 -52.09
N GLU A 169 40.80 1.59 -52.33
CA GLU A 169 41.05 2.59 -51.26
C GLU A 169 39.78 2.97 -50.51
N ASP A 170 38.58 2.96 -51.14
CA ASP A 170 37.30 3.24 -50.48
C ASP A 170 36.81 2.04 -49.63
N PHE A 171 37.46 0.87 -49.71
CA PHE A 171 37.09 -0.36 -48.98
C PHE A 171 38.03 -0.68 -47.79
N MET A 172 39.08 0.10 -47.57
CA MET A 172 39.94 0.00 -46.40
C MET A 172 39.65 1.09 -45.39
#